data_b56c5ff3ad0dda3eadbea7b92e0faa22
#
_entry.id   b56c5ff3ad0dda3eadbea7b92e0faa22
#
_cell.length_a   1.000
_cell.length_b   1.000
_cell.length_c   1.000
_cell.angle_alpha   90.00
_cell.angle_beta   90.00
_cell.angle_gamma   90.00
#
_symmetry.space_group_name_H-M   'P 1'
#
loop_
_entity.id
_entity.type
_entity.pdbx_description
1 polymer ?
#
loop_
_entity_poly.entity_id
_entity_poly.type
_entity_poly.pdbx_seq_one_letter_code
_entity_poly.pdbx_strand_id
1 'polypeptide(L)'
;MRRNVPSVLSIVVLVVAAGVNIPAQSGGNFTITKSVIAGGGGSASGGSFSVNGTIGQSVAGGPATGGSFSLYSGFWGGGASSVAPPRGPFDYDGDGKTDVSVFRPGPGEWWYLRSSDGGNYAAAFGQSTDKIVPGDYTGDGKWDIAFFRPSEGAWYILRSEDSTFFAFPFGAGTDVPAPADYDGDNRTDAAVYRPSSATWFILRSSDGQVGFVGFGVDGDQPVPADYDGDGKADVAV
;
A
#
# COMPACT_ATOMS: atom_id res chain seq x y z
N MET A 1 -11.72 -72.67 -33.76
CA MET A 1 -11.29 -71.38 -34.25
C MET A 1 -10.71 -70.54 -33.11
N ARG A 2 -9.38 -70.49 -32.99
CA ARG A 2 -8.71 -69.64 -31.99
C ARG A 2 -8.29 -68.35 -32.72
N ARG A 3 -8.79 -67.19 -32.24
CA ARG A 3 -8.37 -65.85 -32.72
C ARG A 3 -7.08 -65.47 -32.02
N ASN A 4 -6.01 -65.27 -32.77
CA ASN A 4 -4.77 -64.66 -32.33
C ASN A 4 -5.03 -63.16 -32.14
N VAL A 5 -4.70 -62.64 -30.96
CA VAL A 5 -4.63 -61.20 -30.68
C VAL A 5 -3.15 -60.83 -30.80
N PRO A 6 -2.79 -59.84 -31.61
CA PRO A 6 -1.40 -59.42 -31.71
C PRO A 6 -1.02 -58.59 -30.49
N SER A 7 0.11 -58.96 -29.88
CA SER A 7 0.77 -58.20 -28.83
C SER A 7 1.18 -56.80 -29.35
N VAL A 8 0.66 -55.76 -28.74
CA VAL A 8 1.16 -54.39 -28.97
C VAL A 8 2.47 -54.24 -28.22
N LEU A 9 3.56 -54.19 -28.97
CA LEU A 9 4.89 -53.87 -28.44
C LEU A 9 4.96 -52.37 -28.18
N SER A 10 4.84 -51.96 -26.90
CA SER A 10 5.06 -50.57 -26.50
C SER A 10 6.53 -50.23 -26.65
N ILE A 11 6.87 -49.45 -27.66
CA ILE A 11 8.19 -48.86 -27.84
C ILE A 11 8.26 -47.65 -26.90
N VAL A 12 9.03 -47.76 -25.81
CA VAL A 12 9.41 -46.61 -24.99
C VAL A 12 10.56 -45.91 -25.74
N VAL A 13 10.24 -44.81 -26.38
CA VAL A 13 11.27 -43.94 -26.97
C VAL A 13 11.88 -43.12 -25.85
N LEU A 14 13.04 -43.52 -25.40
CA LEU A 14 13.89 -42.72 -24.52
C LEU A 14 14.52 -41.61 -25.37
N VAL A 15 13.93 -40.43 -25.35
CA VAL A 15 14.53 -39.23 -25.95
C VAL A 15 15.66 -38.77 -25.02
N VAL A 16 16.86 -39.19 -25.30
CA VAL A 16 18.07 -38.58 -24.75
C VAL A 16 18.22 -37.25 -25.47
N ALA A 17 17.73 -36.16 -24.87
CA ALA A 17 18.02 -34.82 -25.34
C ALA A 17 19.54 -34.58 -25.13
N ALA A 18 20.31 -34.64 -26.20
CA ALA A 18 21.66 -34.12 -26.20
C ALA A 18 21.58 -32.63 -25.83
N GLY A 19 22.23 -32.27 -24.74
CA GLY A 19 22.20 -30.89 -24.23
C GLY A 19 22.76 -29.92 -25.28
N VAL A 20 21.88 -29.21 -25.93
CA VAL A 20 22.25 -28.01 -26.71
C VAL A 20 22.56 -26.92 -25.69
N ASN A 21 23.83 -26.54 -25.57
CA ASN A 21 24.22 -25.38 -24.82
C ASN A 21 23.68 -24.15 -25.54
N ILE A 22 22.55 -23.68 -25.11
CA ILE A 22 22.01 -22.37 -25.53
C ILE A 22 22.56 -21.37 -24.51
N PRO A 23 23.42 -20.41 -24.89
CA PRO A 23 23.83 -19.35 -24.00
C PRO A 23 22.63 -18.44 -23.80
N ALA A 24 21.92 -18.61 -22.69
CA ALA A 24 20.65 -17.97 -22.47
C ALA A 24 20.76 -16.47 -22.11
N GLN A 25 21.87 -16.01 -21.61
CA GLN A 25 22.19 -14.59 -21.44
C GLN A 25 23.65 -14.38 -21.08
N SER A 26 24.32 -13.48 -21.76
CA SER A 26 25.61 -12.94 -21.37
C SER A 26 25.48 -11.45 -21.20
N GLY A 27 25.71 -10.96 -19.97
CA GLY A 27 25.80 -9.55 -19.66
C GLY A 27 26.99 -9.34 -18.72
N GLY A 28 28.06 -8.75 -19.22
CA GLY A 28 29.30 -8.57 -18.45
C GLY A 28 29.98 -9.88 -18.11
N ASN A 29 30.42 -10.07 -16.86
CA ASN A 29 31.18 -11.27 -16.44
C ASN A 29 30.28 -12.46 -16.03
N PHE A 30 29.04 -12.55 -16.52
CA PHE A 30 28.12 -13.64 -16.21
C PHE A 30 27.99 -14.62 -17.37
N THR A 31 28.25 -15.87 -17.10
CA THR A 31 27.97 -16.98 -18.02
C THR A 31 27.18 -18.06 -17.28
N ILE A 32 25.94 -18.34 -17.73
CA ILE A 32 25.16 -19.47 -17.24
C ILE A 32 25.59 -20.69 -18.06
N THR A 33 26.44 -21.55 -17.47
CA THR A 33 26.98 -22.74 -18.15
C THR A 33 26.09 -23.97 -18.06
N LYS A 34 25.07 -23.96 -17.20
CA LYS A 34 24.07 -25.04 -17.06
C LYS A 34 22.73 -24.48 -16.61
N SER A 35 21.68 -24.80 -17.36
CA SER A 35 20.30 -24.64 -16.91
C SER A 35 19.63 -26.00 -16.86
N VAL A 36 19.01 -26.33 -15.74
CA VAL A 36 18.17 -27.52 -15.61
C VAL A 36 16.73 -27.05 -15.43
N ILE A 37 15.90 -27.32 -16.42
CA ILE A 37 14.45 -27.21 -16.30
C ILE A 37 13.92 -28.57 -15.89
N ALA A 38 13.91 -28.85 -14.62
CA ALA A 38 13.34 -30.08 -14.06
C ALA A 38 12.61 -29.68 -12.75
N GLY A 39 11.54 -30.37 -12.42
CA GLY A 39 10.78 -30.16 -11.18
C GLY A 39 11.59 -30.50 -9.92
N GLY A 40 12.72 -29.84 -9.72
CA GLY A 40 13.66 -30.03 -8.62
C GLY A 40 14.61 -28.85 -8.48
N GLY A 41 15.22 -28.71 -7.30
CA GLY A 41 16.18 -27.65 -7.01
C GLY A 41 17.55 -27.86 -7.67
N GLY A 42 18.23 -26.78 -7.98
CA GLY A 42 19.59 -26.75 -8.46
C GLY A 42 20.38 -25.57 -7.90
N SER A 43 21.70 -25.69 -7.90
CA SER A 43 22.60 -24.61 -7.57
C SER A 43 23.44 -24.21 -8.78
N ALA A 44 23.61 -22.92 -9.02
CA ALA A 44 24.53 -22.37 -10.00
C ALA A 44 25.52 -21.44 -9.31
N SER A 45 26.81 -21.56 -9.61
CA SER A 45 27.85 -20.71 -9.05
C SER A 45 28.81 -20.21 -10.12
N GLY A 46 29.25 -18.97 -10.01
CA GLY A 46 30.27 -18.38 -10.90
C GLY A 46 30.95 -17.20 -10.20
N GLY A 47 32.25 -17.24 -10.08
CA GLY A 47 33.01 -16.24 -9.34
C GLY A 47 32.65 -16.26 -7.86
N SER A 48 32.33 -15.08 -7.31
CA SER A 48 31.90 -14.94 -5.92
C SER A 48 30.38 -15.12 -5.73
N PHE A 49 29.67 -15.62 -6.77
CA PHE A 49 28.22 -15.77 -6.76
C PHE A 49 27.77 -17.22 -6.73
N SER A 50 26.83 -17.54 -5.87
CA SER A 50 26.14 -18.83 -5.84
C SER A 50 24.63 -18.58 -5.75
N VAL A 51 23.85 -19.21 -6.63
CA VAL A 51 22.38 -19.15 -6.63
C VAL A 51 21.83 -20.56 -6.43
N ASN A 52 21.02 -20.75 -5.41
CA ASN A 52 20.26 -21.96 -5.16
C ASN A 52 18.78 -21.68 -5.40
N GLY A 53 18.14 -22.45 -6.27
CA GLY A 53 16.74 -22.25 -6.62
C GLY A 53 16.00 -23.57 -6.83
N THR A 54 14.70 -23.56 -6.58
CA THR A 54 13.77 -24.63 -6.93
C THR A 54 12.73 -24.09 -7.91
N ILE A 55 12.49 -24.81 -9.00
CA ILE A 55 11.45 -24.48 -9.97
C ILE A 55 10.15 -25.12 -9.51
N GLY A 56 9.10 -24.30 -9.36
CA GLY A 56 7.77 -24.75 -8.96
C GLY A 56 7.44 -24.62 -7.48
N GLN A 57 8.31 -24.01 -6.71
CA GLN A 57 8.02 -23.72 -5.31
C GLN A 57 7.48 -22.28 -5.18
N SER A 58 6.24 -22.17 -4.72
CA SER A 58 5.59 -20.90 -4.37
C SER A 58 6.07 -20.36 -3.03
N VAL A 59 7.32 -20.54 -2.68
CA VAL A 59 7.83 -20.05 -1.40
C VAL A 59 8.86 -19.00 -1.57
N ALA A 60 8.49 -17.91 -1.12
CA ALA A 60 9.30 -16.93 -0.50
C ALA A 60 10.33 -17.50 0.47
N GLY A 61 11.53 -17.69 0.00
CA GLY A 61 12.71 -17.55 0.83
C GLY A 61 13.04 -16.06 0.88
N GLY A 62 13.60 -15.56 1.97
CA GLY A 62 14.10 -14.19 2.04
C GLY A 62 15.07 -13.91 0.88
N PRO A 63 15.31 -12.62 0.56
CA PRO A 63 16.17 -12.25 -0.55
C PRO A 63 17.58 -12.81 -0.35
N ALA A 64 18.13 -13.39 -1.42
CA ALA A 64 19.56 -13.69 -1.46
C ALA A 64 20.31 -12.39 -1.76
N THR A 65 21.15 -11.94 -0.84
CA THR A 65 21.89 -10.68 -0.97
C THR A 65 23.37 -10.93 -1.14
N GLY A 66 24.03 -10.16 -1.99
CA GLY A 66 25.48 -10.18 -2.20
C GLY A 66 25.97 -8.87 -2.81
N GLY A 67 26.82 -8.15 -2.08
CA GLY A 67 27.26 -6.81 -2.48
C GLY A 67 26.08 -5.85 -2.63
N SER A 68 26.01 -5.15 -3.77
CA SER A 68 24.90 -4.22 -4.08
C SER A 68 23.69 -4.89 -4.75
N PHE A 69 23.62 -6.22 -4.77
CA PHE A 69 22.55 -6.96 -5.45
C PHE A 69 21.70 -7.75 -4.46
N SER A 70 20.39 -7.74 -4.69
CA SER A 70 19.41 -8.59 -4.02
C SER A 70 18.63 -9.37 -5.07
N LEU A 71 18.54 -10.69 -4.92
CA LEU A 71 17.74 -11.56 -5.78
C LEU A 71 16.51 -12.02 -5.02
N TYR A 72 15.36 -11.74 -5.55
CA TYR A 72 14.07 -12.19 -5.04
C TYR A 72 13.58 -13.34 -5.90
N SER A 73 13.16 -14.45 -5.29
CA SER A 73 12.65 -15.63 -5.98
C SER A 73 11.15 -15.76 -5.80
N GLY A 74 10.43 -15.99 -6.91
CA GLY A 74 9.00 -16.24 -6.94
C GLY A 74 8.28 -15.31 -7.94
N PHE A 75 7.07 -15.68 -8.31
CA PHE A 75 6.23 -14.91 -9.26
C PHE A 75 5.93 -13.48 -8.77
N TRP A 76 5.94 -13.29 -7.45
CA TRP A 76 5.75 -12.01 -6.78
C TRP A 76 7.04 -11.39 -6.24
N GLY A 77 8.20 -11.91 -6.66
CA GLY A 77 9.51 -11.44 -6.26
C GLY A 77 9.97 -10.16 -6.98
N GLY A 78 9.08 -9.31 -7.37
CA GLY A 78 9.38 -7.91 -7.67
C GLY A 78 9.92 -7.28 -6.41
N GLY A 79 11.12 -6.67 -6.48
CA GLY A 79 11.84 -6.13 -5.34
C GLY A 79 10.91 -5.60 -4.27
N ALA A 80 10.98 -6.18 -3.09
CA ALA A 80 10.46 -5.49 -1.96
C ALA A 80 11.36 -4.25 -1.77
N SER A 81 11.03 -3.18 -2.45
CA SER A 81 10.99 -1.91 -1.78
C SER A 81 10.33 -2.24 -0.44
N SER A 82 10.91 -1.88 0.67
CA SER A 82 10.22 -1.88 1.95
C SER A 82 9.14 -0.77 1.88
N VAL A 83 8.20 -0.96 0.97
CA VAL A 83 6.92 -0.29 1.09
C VAL A 83 6.33 -0.98 2.31
N ALA A 84 6.31 -0.28 3.42
CA ALA A 84 5.48 -0.68 4.53
C ALA A 84 4.14 -1.12 3.94
N PRO A 85 3.56 -2.25 4.37
CA PRO A 85 2.26 -2.66 3.84
C PRO A 85 1.35 -1.43 3.87
N PRO A 86 0.56 -1.19 2.81
CA PRO A 86 -0.33 -0.04 2.81
C PRO A 86 -1.09 -0.06 4.12
N ARG A 87 -0.94 1.01 4.89
CA ARG A 87 -1.57 1.14 6.19
C ARG A 87 -3.07 1.03 5.98
N GLY A 88 -3.72 0.18 6.75
CA GLY A 88 -5.17 0.08 6.70
C GLY A 88 -5.79 1.45 6.95
N PRO A 89 -6.80 1.89 6.18
CA PRO A 89 -7.54 3.08 6.56
C PRO A 89 -8.15 2.87 7.95
N PHE A 90 -8.23 3.91 8.77
CA PHE A 90 -8.75 3.86 10.14
C PHE A 90 -7.98 2.90 11.08
N ASP A 91 -6.66 2.77 10.87
CA ASP A 91 -5.77 2.03 11.77
C ASP A 91 -5.35 2.95 12.92
N TYR A 92 -6.13 2.94 14.02
CA TYR A 92 -5.88 3.80 15.19
C TYR A 92 -4.87 3.19 16.17
N ASP A 93 -4.63 1.88 16.11
CA ASP A 93 -3.71 1.20 17.02
C ASP A 93 -2.34 0.89 16.39
N GLY A 94 -2.20 1.02 15.06
CA GLY A 94 -0.93 0.89 14.35
C GLY A 94 -0.53 -0.55 14.04
N ASP A 95 -1.48 -1.49 13.99
CA ASP A 95 -1.19 -2.90 13.68
C ASP A 95 -1.22 -3.21 12.16
N GLY A 96 -1.50 -2.21 11.33
CA GLY A 96 -1.58 -2.31 9.88
C GLY A 96 -2.96 -2.72 9.37
N LYS A 97 -3.96 -2.89 10.24
CA LYS A 97 -5.32 -3.26 9.87
C LYS A 97 -6.32 -2.16 10.24
N THR A 98 -7.44 -2.17 9.55
CA THR A 98 -8.55 -1.27 9.85
C THR A 98 -9.22 -1.61 11.19
N ASP A 99 -9.40 -0.60 12.05
CA ASP A 99 -10.22 -0.67 13.26
C ASP A 99 -11.66 -0.30 12.98
N VAL A 100 -12.58 -0.98 13.64
CA VAL A 100 -14.01 -0.62 13.58
C VAL A 100 -14.25 0.62 14.42
N SER A 101 -14.66 1.72 13.82
CA SER A 101 -14.87 2.99 14.51
C SER A 101 -16.23 3.61 14.24
N VAL A 102 -16.72 4.37 15.20
CA VAL A 102 -17.96 5.15 15.08
C VAL A 102 -17.77 6.52 15.72
N PHE A 103 -18.36 7.54 15.08
CA PHE A 103 -18.52 8.85 15.68
C PHE A 103 -20.00 9.06 16.03
N ARG A 104 -20.28 9.57 17.24
CA ARG A 104 -21.61 9.94 17.71
C ARG A 104 -21.74 11.46 17.75
N PRO A 105 -22.39 12.08 16.76
CA PRO A 105 -22.40 13.53 16.63
C PRO A 105 -23.04 14.26 17.83
N GLY A 106 -24.09 13.68 18.43
CA GLY A 106 -24.80 14.32 19.56
C GLY A 106 -23.85 14.65 20.73
N PRO A 107 -23.17 13.67 21.32
CA PRO A 107 -22.22 13.88 22.40
C PRO A 107 -20.80 14.27 21.92
N GLY A 108 -20.50 14.22 20.60
CA GLY A 108 -19.16 14.46 20.07
C GLY A 108 -18.17 13.33 20.44
N GLU A 109 -18.66 12.10 20.53
CA GLU A 109 -17.87 10.96 20.98
C GLU A 109 -17.35 10.10 19.84
N TRP A 110 -16.07 9.75 19.91
CA TRP A 110 -15.42 8.76 19.08
C TRP A 110 -15.27 7.46 19.85
N TRP A 111 -15.53 6.35 19.15
CA TRP A 111 -15.36 5.01 19.68
C TRP A 111 -14.68 4.17 18.61
N TYR A 112 -13.63 3.43 18.96
CA TYR A 112 -13.06 2.42 18.07
C TYR A 112 -12.69 1.14 18.82
N LEU A 113 -12.78 0.04 18.10
CA LEU A 113 -12.42 -1.30 18.55
C LEU A 113 -11.10 -1.67 17.90
N ARG A 114 -10.06 -1.79 18.70
CA ARG A 114 -8.72 -2.13 18.23
C ARG A 114 -8.67 -3.52 17.62
N SER A 115 -8.13 -3.64 16.42
CA SER A 115 -8.01 -4.92 15.71
C SER A 115 -6.93 -5.81 16.31
N SER A 116 -5.92 -5.23 16.97
CA SER A 116 -4.80 -5.97 17.57
C SER A 116 -5.18 -6.81 18.77
N ASP A 117 -6.06 -6.32 19.64
CA ASP A 117 -6.38 -6.98 20.92
C ASP A 117 -7.88 -7.02 21.27
N GLY A 118 -8.75 -6.44 20.44
CA GLY A 118 -10.18 -6.34 20.68
C GLY A 118 -10.56 -5.36 21.80
N GLY A 119 -9.61 -4.58 22.30
CA GLY A 119 -9.87 -3.52 23.26
C GLY A 119 -10.59 -2.33 22.63
N ASN A 120 -11.40 -1.62 23.40
CA ASN A 120 -12.07 -0.41 22.92
C ASN A 120 -11.40 0.86 23.47
N TYR A 121 -11.54 1.92 22.70
CA TYR A 121 -11.15 3.27 23.09
C TYR A 121 -12.33 4.22 22.88
N ALA A 122 -12.42 5.24 23.72
CA ALA A 122 -13.42 6.30 23.57
C ALA A 122 -12.82 7.66 23.93
N ALA A 123 -13.15 8.67 23.14
CA ALA A 123 -12.78 10.06 23.39
C ALA A 123 -13.94 10.98 23.05
N ALA A 124 -14.15 12.00 23.89
CA ALA A 124 -15.04 13.11 23.55
C ALA A 124 -14.21 14.20 22.87
N PHE A 125 -14.38 14.34 21.54
CA PHE A 125 -13.64 15.31 20.74
C PHE A 125 -14.46 15.71 19.52
N GLY A 126 -14.97 16.92 19.51
CA GLY A 126 -15.82 17.45 18.46
C GLY A 126 -17.23 17.79 18.93
N GLN A 127 -18.07 18.14 17.98
CA GLN A 127 -19.48 18.48 18.18
C GLN A 127 -20.32 18.03 16.98
N SER A 128 -21.65 18.12 17.09
CA SER A 128 -22.59 17.58 16.10
C SER A 128 -22.50 18.19 14.71
N THR A 129 -21.98 19.41 14.58
CA THR A 129 -21.83 20.13 13.31
C THR A 129 -20.48 19.92 12.63
N ASP A 130 -19.55 19.26 13.32
CA ASP A 130 -18.21 19.01 12.79
C ASP A 130 -18.25 17.91 11.71
N LYS A 131 -17.38 18.01 10.72
CA LYS A 131 -17.16 16.99 9.69
C LYS A 131 -15.96 16.15 10.09
N ILE A 132 -16.15 14.84 10.24
CA ILE A 132 -15.05 13.93 10.63
C ILE A 132 -14.06 13.77 9.49
N VAL A 133 -12.78 13.83 9.83
CA VAL A 133 -11.66 13.75 8.89
C VAL A 133 -10.48 13.00 9.49
N PRO A 134 -10.67 11.77 10.02
CA PRO A 134 -9.57 11.03 10.62
C PRO A 134 -8.48 10.71 9.60
N GLY A 135 -7.23 10.61 10.04
CA GLY A 135 -6.05 10.35 9.22
C GLY A 135 -4.77 10.39 10.03
N ASP A 136 -3.67 9.95 9.50
CA ASP A 136 -2.34 10.04 10.14
C ASP A 136 -1.71 11.42 9.84
N TYR A 137 -2.06 12.44 10.61
CA TYR A 137 -1.53 13.80 10.45
C TYR A 137 -0.16 13.98 11.10
N THR A 138 0.18 13.11 12.05
CA THR A 138 1.43 13.18 12.80
C THR A 138 2.55 12.37 12.16
N GLY A 139 2.22 11.37 11.33
CA GLY A 139 3.18 10.51 10.64
C GLY A 139 3.74 9.41 11.54
N ASP A 140 3.04 9.09 12.64
CA ASP A 140 3.46 8.06 13.59
C ASP A 140 3.03 6.63 13.16
N GLY A 141 2.24 6.54 12.10
CA GLY A 141 1.74 5.30 11.56
C GLY A 141 0.38 4.89 12.07
N LYS A 142 -0.24 5.72 12.89
CA LYS A 142 -1.59 5.53 13.41
C LYS A 142 -2.50 6.65 12.93
N TRP A 143 -3.75 6.33 12.81
CA TRP A 143 -4.73 7.33 12.47
C TRP A 143 -5.08 8.19 13.70
N ASP A 144 -5.05 9.51 13.50
CA ASP A 144 -5.48 10.50 14.48
C ASP A 144 -7.00 10.70 14.39
N ILE A 145 -7.62 10.94 15.53
CA ILE A 145 -9.00 11.42 15.57
C ILE A 145 -9.00 12.89 15.12
N ALA A 146 -9.78 13.22 14.10
CA ALA A 146 -9.79 14.58 13.57
C ALA A 146 -11.15 15.00 13.04
N PHE A 147 -11.40 16.30 13.09
CA PHE A 147 -12.57 16.93 12.48
C PHE A 147 -12.25 18.29 11.88
N PHE A 148 -12.99 18.64 10.85
CA PHE A 148 -13.07 19.99 10.30
C PHE A 148 -14.31 20.69 10.87
N ARG A 149 -14.15 21.89 11.39
CA ARG A 149 -15.23 22.72 11.93
C ARG A 149 -15.65 23.80 10.93
N PRO A 150 -16.78 23.65 10.25
CA PRO A 150 -17.22 24.61 9.23
C PRO A 150 -17.42 26.02 9.76
N SER A 151 -17.92 26.17 10.99
CA SER A 151 -18.17 27.50 11.60
C SER A 151 -16.90 28.34 11.80
N GLU A 152 -15.74 27.69 11.84
CA GLU A 152 -14.43 28.33 12.07
C GLU A 152 -13.50 28.18 10.87
N GLY A 153 -13.82 27.30 9.90
CA GLY A 153 -12.91 26.94 8.81
C GLY A 153 -11.62 26.34 9.34
N ALA A 154 -11.70 25.53 10.39
CA ALA A 154 -10.53 25.04 11.12
C ALA A 154 -10.53 23.53 11.29
N TRP A 155 -9.33 22.95 11.30
CA TRP A 155 -9.04 21.56 11.54
C TRP A 155 -8.60 21.36 12.97
N TYR A 156 -9.09 20.29 13.59
CA TYR A 156 -8.77 19.89 14.95
C TYR A 156 -8.31 18.44 14.93
N ILE A 157 -7.13 18.17 15.40
CA ILE A 157 -6.48 16.86 15.39
C ILE A 157 -6.13 16.46 16.81
N LEU A 158 -6.65 15.32 17.26
CA LEU A 158 -6.27 14.67 18.53
C LEU A 158 -5.24 13.60 18.21
N ARG A 159 -4.02 13.82 18.66
CA ARG A 159 -2.88 12.95 18.35
C ARG A 159 -3.04 11.57 18.95
N SER A 160 -2.73 10.57 18.15
CA SER A 160 -2.75 9.16 18.56
C SER A 160 -1.67 8.83 19.58
N GLU A 161 -0.50 9.49 19.49
CA GLU A 161 0.67 9.17 20.29
C GLU A 161 0.59 9.62 21.76
N ASP A 162 -0.08 10.74 22.07
CA ASP A 162 -0.07 11.33 23.43
C ASP A 162 -1.41 11.89 23.88
N SER A 163 -2.45 11.80 23.04
CA SER A 163 -3.79 12.34 23.28
C SER A 163 -3.81 13.87 23.52
N THR A 164 -2.78 14.59 23.10
CA THR A 164 -2.84 16.05 23.01
C THR A 164 -3.49 16.46 21.70
N PHE A 165 -4.00 17.68 21.59
CA PHE A 165 -4.56 18.15 20.34
C PHE A 165 -3.88 19.44 19.84
N PHE A 166 -3.98 19.65 18.54
CA PHE A 166 -3.65 20.93 17.90
C PHE A 166 -4.75 21.30 16.92
N ALA A 167 -4.80 22.58 16.57
CA ALA A 167 -5.76 23.10 15.61
C ALA A 167 -5.11 24.16 14.73
N PHE A 168 -5.58 24.26 13.49
CA PHE A 168 -5.14 25.29 12.55
C PHE A 168 -6.29 25.69 11.61
N PRO A 169 -6.35 26.98 11.18
CA PRO A 169 -7.32 27.43 10.21
C PRO A 169 -6.90 27.02 8.80
N PHE A 170 -7.80 26.33 8.08
CA PHE A 170 -7.61 26.03 6.67
C PHE A 170 -8.94 25.65 6.03
N GLY A 171 -9.37 26.42 5.03
CA GLY A 171 -10.65 26.26 4.36
C GLY A 171 -11.70 27.28 4.78
N ALA A 172 -12.90 27.14 4.27
CA ALA A 172 -14.07 27.96 4.57
C ALA A 172 -15.26 27.08 4.97
N GLY A 173 -16.27 27.67 5.61
CA GLY A 173 -17.40 26.90 6.13
C GLY A 173 -18.24 26.17 5.09
N THR A 174 -18.15 26.59 3.83
CA THR A 174 -18.84 25.95 2.70
C THR A 174 -18.01 24.88 2.01
N ASP A 175 -16.74 24.76 2.36
CA ASP A 175 -15.84 23.78 1.74
C ASP A 175 -16.16 22.35 2.20
N VAL A 176 -15.83 21.40 1.36
CA VAL A 176 -15.95 19.98 1.65
C VAL A 176 -14.56 19.45 1.98
N PRO A 177 -14.29 18.98 3.21
CA PRO A 177 -12.98 18.43 3.53
C PRO A 177 -12.74 17.12 2.77
N ALA A 178 -11.50 16.95 2.31
CA ALA A 178 -11.06 15.82 1.51
C ALA A 178 -9.60 15.45 1.84
N PRO A 179 -9.31 15.06 3.10
CA PRO A 179 -7.94 14.74 3.51
C PRO A 179 -7.42 13.49 2.80
N ALA A 180 -6.14 13.51 2.42
CA ALA A 180 -5.39 12.37 1.90
C ALA A 180 -3.90 12.71 1.88
N ASP A 181 -3.03 11.78 1.55
CA ASP A 181 -1.61 12.04 1.29
C ASP A 181 -1.42 12.44 -0.18
N TYR A 182 -1.40 13.74 -0.48
CA TYR A 182 -1.26 14.25 -1.84
C TYR A 182 0.19 14.48 -2.26
N ASP A 183 1.13 14.49 -1.32
CA ASP A 183 2.53 14.74 -1.63
C ASP A 183 3.44 13.51 -1.48
N GLY A 184 2.93 12.41 -0.92
CA GLY A 184 3.61 11.12 -0.86
C GLY A 184 4.58 10.98 0.32
N ASP A 185 4.39 11.78 1.37
CA ASP A 185 5.23 11.72 2.57
C ASP A 185 4.72 10.72 3.63
N ASN A 186 3.64 9.99 3.34
CA ASN A 186 2.90 9.08 4.20
C ASN A 186 2.20 9.75 5.39
N ARG A 187 1.95 11.05 5.31
CA ARG A 187 1.13 11.77 6.27
C ARG A 187 -0.12 12.28 5.58
N THR A 188 -1.17 12.46 6.34
CA THR A 188 -2.40 13.03 5.81
C THR A 188 -2.27 14.54 5.66
N ASP A 189 -2.50 15.03 4.43
CA ASP A 189 -2.61 16.44 4.12
C ASP A 189 -4.02 16.94 4.43
N ALA A 190 -4.13 18.14 4.98
CA ALA A 190 -5.42 18.79 5.08
C ALA A 190 -5.82 19.35 3.71
N ALA A 191 -6.94 18.89 3.19
CA ALA A 191 -7.43 19.35 1.90
C ALA A 191 -8.91 19.67 1.95
N VAL A 192 -9.33 20.67 1.17
CA VAL A 192 -10.73 21.04 1.00
C VAL A 192 -11.06 21.24 -0.47
N TYR A 193 -12.21 20.76 -0.88
CA TYR A 193 -12.84 21.09 -2.15
C TYR A 193 -13.82 22.23 -1.94
N ARG A 194 -13.69 23.27 -2.75
CA ARG A 194 -14.60 24.43 -2.78
C ARG A 194 -15.56 24.32 -3.95
N PRO A 195 -16.83 23.90 -3.75
CA PRO A 195 -17.79 23.72 -4.83
C PRO A 195 -18.01 24.97 -5.67
N SER A 196 -18.13 26.12 -5.02
CA SER A 196 -18.41 27.40 -5.70
C SER A 196 -17.39 27.84 -6.74
N SER A 197 -16.17 27.32 -6.69
CA SER A 197 -15.10 27.61 -7.64
C SER A 197 -14.53 26.36 -8.30
N ALA A 198 -15.09 25.18 -7.99
CA ALA A 198 -14.57 23.87 -8.44
C ALA A 198 -13.05 23.75 -8.21
N THR A 199 -12.59 24.18 -7.03
CA THR A 199 -11.17 24.27 -6.72
C THR A 199 -10.84 23.48 -5.46
N TRP A 200 -9.81 22.67 -5.56
CA TRP A 200 -9.18 21.98 -4.43
C TRP A 200 -8.08 22.86 -3.85
N PHE A 201 -8.03 22.93 -2.54
CA PHE A 201 -6.94 23.55 -1.77
C PHE A 201 -6.32 22.46 -0.91
N ILE A 202 -5.02 22.28 -1.01
CA ILE A 202 -4.28 21.18 -0.36
C ILE A 202 -3.14 21.81 0.43
N LEU A 203 -3.16 21.66 1.74
CA LEU A 203 -2.07 22.05 2.64
C LEU A 203 -1.17 20.86 2.86
N ARG A 204 -0.02 20.84 2.18
CA ARG A 204 0.92 19.74 2.22
C ARG A 204 1.58 19.61 3.59
N SER A 205 1.63 18.39 4.12
CA SER A 205 2.22 18.08 5.42
C SER A 205 3.75 18.18 5.41
N SER A 206 4.39 17.88 4.27
CA SER A 206 5.85 17.86 4.14
C SER A 206 6.51 19.23 4.22
N ASP A 207 5.87 20.28 3.69
CA ASP A 207 6.49 21.62 3.57
C ASP A 207 5.56 22.77 4.02
N GLY A 208 4.31 22.48 4.38
CA GLY A 208 3.33 23.46 4.79
C GLY A 208 2.86 24.41 3.68
N GLN A 209 3.18 24.11 2.41
CA GLN A 209 2.75 24.92 1.29
C GLN A 209 1.34 24.56 0.83
N VAL A 210 0.59 25.54 0.35
CA VAL A 210 -0.74 25.33 -0.20
C VAL A 210 -0.67 25.17 -1.71
N GLY A 211 -1.11 24.00 -2.19
CA GLY A 211 -1.40 23.74 -3.60
C GLY A 211 -2.85 23.98 -3.94
N PHE A 212 -3.16 24.24 -5.23
CA PHE A 212 -4.53 24.32 -5.71
C PHE A 212 -4.68 23.67 -7.07
N VAL A 213 -5.78 22.96 -7.25
CA VAL A 213 -6.15 22.26 -8.48
C VAL A 213 -7.60 22.61 -8.82
N GLY A 214 -7.84 23.08 -10.04
CA GLY A 214 -9.21 23.26 -10.56
C GLY A 214 -9.70 21.95 -11.16
N PHE A 215 -10.64 21.26 -10.50
CA PHE A 215 -11.23 20.02 -10.99
C PHE A 215 -12.58 19.77 -10.35
N GLY A 216 -13.58 19.43 -11.17
CA GLY A 216 -14.95 19.19 -10.76
C GLY A 216 -15.90 20.33 -11.13
N VAL A 217 -17.12 20.24 -10.63
CA VAL A 217 -18.16 21.29 -10.72
C VAL A 217 -18.93 21.40 -9.41
N ASP A 218 -19.79 22.40 -9.29
CA ASP A 218 -20.65 22.54 -8.11
C ASP A 218 -21.60 21.32 -7.97
N GLY A 219 -21.66 20.76 -6.78
CA GLY A 219 -22.44 19.56 -6.47
C GLY A 219 -21.65 18.24 -6.51
N ASP A 220 -20.44 18.25 -7.04
CA ASP A 220 -19.60 17.07 -7.02
C ASP A 220 -19.14 16.73 -5.58
N GLN A 221 -18.88 15.44 -5.37
CA GLN A 221 -18.36 14.92 -4.11
C GLN A 221 -16.89 14.53 -4.26
N PRO A 222 -16.00 15.03 -3.41
CA PRO A 222 -14.60 14.63 -3.44
C PRO A 222 -14.42 13.16 -3.03
N VAL A 223 -13.62 12.43 -3.79
CA VAL A 223 -13.29 11.01 -3.58
C VAL A 223 -11.79 10.77 -3.83
N PRO A 224 -10.90 11.45 -3.09
CA PRO A 224 -9.46 11.31 -3.32
C PRO A 224 -9.00 9.89 -3.02
N ALA A 225 -8.13 9.36 -3.88
CA ALA A 225 -7.43 8.09 -3.71
C ALA A 225 -6.22 8.05 -4.66
N ASP A 226 -5.30 7.13 -4.43
CA ASP A 226 -4.23 6.83 -5.37
C ASP A 226 -4.79 5.96 -6.52
N TYR A 227 -5.18 6.58 -7.63
CA TYR A 227 -5.79 5.91 -8.79
C TYR A 227 -4.76 5.42 -9.80
N ASP A 228 -3.57 5.99 -9.82
CA ASP A 228 -2.50 5.62 -10.77
C ASP A 228 -1.39 4.76 -10.15
N GLY A 229 -1.36 4.60 -8.82
CA GLY A 229 -0.46 3.73 -8.10
C GLY A 229 0.92 4.35 -7.83
N ASP A 230 1.02 5.68 -7.85
CA ASP A 230 2.28 6.38 -7.61
C ASP A 230 2.59 6.62 -6.11
N GLY A 231 1.66 6.24 -5.23
CA GLY A 231 1.78 6.40 -3.78
C GLY A 231 1.26 7.74 -3.26
N LYS A 232 0.62 8.55 -4.12
CA LYS A 232 -0.03 9.81 -3.75
C LYS A 232 -1.52 9.75 -4.04
N ALA A 233 -2.27 10.52 -3.30
CA ALA A 233 -3.69 10.66 -3.61
C ALA A 233 -3.90 11.59 -4.80
N ASP A 234 -4.72 11.15 -5.74
CA ASP A 234 -5.19 11.95 -6.85
C ASP A 234 -6.41 12.78 -6.46
N VAL A 235 -6.54 13.94 -7.08
CA VAL A 235 -7.74 14.77 -7.01
C VAL A 235 -8.84 14.13 -7.85
N ALA A 236 -9.94 13.73 -7.23
CA ALA A 236 -11.06 13.04 -7.88
C ALA A 236 -12.42 13.47 -7.32
N VAL A 237 -13.43 13.49 -8.15
CA VAL A 237 -14.84 13.77 -7.81
C VAL A 237 -15.75 12.73 -8.41
#